data_4caec67d0d063dc3b024a67d71140ebf
#
_entry.id   4caec67d0d063dc3b024a67d71140ebf
#
_cell.length_a   1.000
_cell.length_b   1.000
_cell.length_c   1.000
_cell.angle_alpha   90.00
_cell.angle_beta   90.00
_cell.angle_gamma   90.00
#
_symmetry.space_group_name_H-M   'P 1'
#
loop_
_entity.id
_entity.type
_entity.pdbx_description
1 polymer ?
#
loop_
_entity_poly.entity_id
_entity_poly.type
_entity_poly.pdbx_seq_one_letter_code
_entity_poly.pdbx_strand_id
1 'polypeptide(L)'
;MEEEIFGPVLTVYVNDDRRFEETLTLIDETSPYALTGSIFGKNRGLIRLALDRLVQAAGNVYINDTPTGAVVGQQPFGGGRLSGTNDKAGGYFNLLRWTSPQAVKENFLPPTDIAYPHMAEE
;
A
#
# COMPACT_ATOMS: atom_id res chain seq x y z
N MET A 1 -5.69 6.08 -21.81
CA MET A 1 -4.84 5.52 -20.74
C MET A 1 -5.62 5.32 -19.44
N GLU A 2 -6.79 5.94 -19.29
CA GLU A 2 -7.61 5.85 -18.06
C GLU A 2 -8.41 4.56 -17.97
N GLU A 3 -8.75 3.95 -19.10
CA GLU A 3 -9.48 2.69 -19.14
C GLU A 3 -8.54 1.51 -19.36
N GLU A 4 -8.75 0.46 -18.58
CA GLU A 4 -8.03 -0.79 -18.76
C GLU A 4 -8.61 -1.56 -19.97
N ILE A 5 -7.77 -1.86 -20.96
CA ILE A 5 -8.10 -2.75 -22.07
C ILE A 5 -7.47 -4.12 -21.80
N PHE A 6 -8.26 -5.06 -21.35
CA PHE A 6 -7.79 -6.38 -20.95
C PHE A 6 -7.37 -7.20 -22.17
N GLY A 7 -6.09 -7.05 -22.63
CA GLY A 7 -5.55 -7.69 -23.81
C GLY A 7 -4.10 -7.31 -24.07
N PRO A 8 -3.49 -7.75 -25.19
CA PRO A 8 -2.09 -7.49 -25.53
C PRO A 8 -1.91 -6.05 -26.06
N VAL A 9 -2.31 -5.05 -25.27
CA VAL A 9 -2.22 -3.63 -25.60
C VAL A 9 -1.25 -2.95 -24.64
N LEU A 10 -0.20 -2.34 -25.18
CA LEU A 10 0.76 -1.54 -24.44
C LEU A 10 0.59 -0.07 -24.81
N THR A 11 0.28 0.77 -23.83
CA THR A 11 0.26 2.22 -23.98
C THR A 11 1.59 2.81 -23.52
N VAL A 12 2.19 3.67 -24.32
CA VAL A 12 3.47 4.33 -24.02
C VAL A 12 3.25 5.83 -23.94
N TYR A 13 3.69 6.43 -22.84
CA TYR A 13 3.77 7.87 -22.66
C TYR A 13 5.24 8.29 -22.57
N VAL A 14 5.64 9.25 -23.38
CA VAL A 14 7.01 9.79 -23.40
C VAL A 14 6.98 11.17 -22.74
N ASN A 15 7.76 11.34 -21.67
CA ASN A 15 7.87 12.60 -20.95
C ASN A 15 9.20 13.33 -21.25
N ASP A 16 9.23 14.64 -20.98
CA ASP A 16 10.47 15.42 -20.88
C ASP A 16 11.06 15.23 -19.49
N ASP A 17 12.36 14.94 -19.40
CA ASP A 17 13.08 14.71 -18.13
C ASP A 17 12.93 15.89 -17.16
N ARG A 18 12.79 17.12 -17.68
CA ARG A 18 12.56 18.33 -16.88
C ARG A 18 11.18 18.37 -16.21
N ARG A 19 10.26 17.54 -16.64
CA ARG A 19 8.89 17.44 -16.13
C ARG A 19 8.65 16.16 -15.33
N PHE A 20 9.70 15.60 -14.75
CA PHE A 20 9.63 14.32 -14.05
C PHE A 20 8.58 14.32 -12.92
N GLU A 21 8.55 15.35 -12.07
CA GLU A 21 7.58 15.43 -10.97
C GLU A 21 6.13 15.55 -11.46
N GLU A 22 5.89 16.32 -12.53
CA GLU A 22 4.56 16.40 -13.14
C GLU A 22 4.14 15.04 -13.72
N THR A 23 5.10 14.29 -14.26
CA THR A 23 4.85 12.94 -14.78
C THR A 23 4.48 11.97 -13.64
N LEU A 24 5.12 12.08 -12.47
CA LEU A 24 4.75 11.28 -11.30
C LEU A 24 3.30 11.58 -10.85
N THR A 25 2.92 12.85 -10.84
CA THR A 25 1.53 13.24 -10.54
C THR A 25 0.55 12.65 -11.57
N LEU A 26 0.87 12.73 -12.85
CA LEU A 26 0.07 12.14 -13.92
C LEU A 26 -0.10 10.62 -13.73
N ILE A 27 0.97 9.91 -13.38
CA ILE A 27 0.94 8.46 -13.11
C ILE A 27 0.00 8.16 -11.93
N ASP A 28 0.10 8.91 -10.84
CA ASP A 28 -0.72 8.69 -9.65
C ASP A 28 -2.22 8.92 -9.92
N GLU A 29 -2.55 9.90 -10.75
CA GLU A 29 -3.93 10.33 -11.02
C GLU A 29 -4.61 9.61 -12.20
N THR A 30 -3.84 8.95 -13.07
CA THR A 30 -4.38 8.39 -14.33
C THR A 30 -5.33 7.22 -14.11
N SER A 31 -5.11 6.38 -13.10
CA SER A 31 -5.88 5.15 -12.92
C SER A 31 -6.47 5.02 -11.52
N PRO A 32 -7.73 4.56 -11.41
CA PRO A 32 -8.32 4.22 -10.13
C PRO A 32 -7.77 2.91 -9.53
N TYR A 33 -6.96 2.17 -10.28
CA TYR A 33 -6.31 0.93 -9.83
C TYR A 33 -4.91 1.20 -9.29
N ALA A 34 -4.44 0.35 -8.37
CA ALA A 34 -3.14 0.46 -7.74
C ALA A 34 -2.58 -0.91 -7.37
N LEU A 35 -2.36 -1.78 -8.36
CA LEU A 35 -1.95 -3.16 -8.13
C LEU A 35 -0.42 -3.29 -8.07
N THR A 36 0.24 -3.17 -9.20
CA THR A 36 1.69 -3.32 -9.31
C THR A 36 2.31 -2.22 -10.16
N GLY A 37 3.56 -1.90 -9.88
CA GLY A 37 4.35 -0.98 -10.68
C GLY A 37 5.83 -1.32 -10.63
N SER A 38 6.58 -0.85 -11.62
CA SER A 38 8.02 -1.01 -11.68
C SER A 38 8.70 0.30 -12.06
N ILE A 39 9.83 0.60 -11.40
CA ILE A 39 10.65 1.77 -11.66
C ILE A 39 12.03 1.29 -12.11
N PHE A 40 12.41 1.63 -13.34
CA PHE A 40 13.74 1.32 -13.87
C PHE A 40 14.62 2.59 -13.85
N GLY A 41 15.80 2.50 -13.26
CA GLY A 41 16.73 3.63 -13.21
C GLY A 41 17.99 3.34 -12.41
N LYS A 42 18.99 4.22 -12.60
CA LYS A 42 20.26 4.17 -11.87
C LYS A 42 20.36 5.26 -10.80
N ASN A 43 19.65 6.38 -10.98
CA ASN A 43 19.69 7.50 -10.04
C ASN A 43 18.85 7.18 -8.81
N ARG A 44 19.52 6.92 -7.68
CA ARG A 44 18.86 6.55 -6.43
C ARG A 44 18.00 7.67 -5.84
N GLY A 45 18.37 8.94 -6.08
CA GLY A 45 17.57 10.10 -5.65
C GLY A 45 16.22 10.17 -6.38
N LEU A 46 16.22 10.00 -7.71
CA LEU A 46 15.00 10.00 -8.50
C LEU A 46 14.12 8.78 -8.19
N ILE A 47 14.73 7.61 -7.97
CA ILE A 47 13.97 6.42 -7.53
C ILE A 47 13.29 6.70 -6.19
N ARG A 48 14.00 7.29 -5.22
CA ARG A 48 13.43 7.63 -3.92
C ARG A 48 12.27 8.62 -4.05
N LEU A 49 12.46 9.69 -4.83
CA LEU A 49 11.41 10.66 -5.11
C LEU A 49 10.17 10.00 -5.73
N ALA A 50 10.37 9.11 -6.70
CA ALA A 50 9.27 8.38 -7.32
C ALA A 50 8.54 7.48 -6.31
N LEU A 51 9.24 6.76 -5.44
CA LEU A 51 8.64 5.94 -4.39
C LEU A 51 7.80 6.77 -3.42
N ASP A 52 8.31 7.93 -3.01
CA ASP A 52 7.60 8.83 -2.08
C ASP A 52 6.35 9.44 -2.72
N ARG A 53 6.39 9.77 -4.01
CA ARG A 53 5.24 10.34 -4.75
C ARG A 53 4.20 9.30 -5.14
N LEU A 54 4.63 8.08 -5.48
CA LEU A 54 3.77 7.00 -5.98
C LEU A 54 3.35 6.00 -4.90
N VAL A 55 3.46 6.36 -3.62
CA VAL A 55 3.15 5.47 -2.48
C VAL A 55 1.74 4.86 -2.55
N GLN A 56 0.78 5.56 -3.16
CA GLN A 56 -0.60 5.10 -3.33
C GLN A 56 -0.91 4.55 -4.74
N ALA A 57 0.05 4.64 -5.67
CA ALA A 57 -0.17 4.25 -7.06
C ALA A 57 0.02 2.74 -7.32
N ALA A 58 0.64 2.01 -6.40
CA ALA A 58 0.81 0.56 -6.51
C ALA A 58 0.98 -0.09 -5.13
N GLY A 59 0.33 -1.22 -4.91
CA GLY A 59 0.52 -2.02 -3.71
C GLY A 59 1.84 -2.77 -3.69
N ASN A 60 2.31 -3.24 -4.84
CA ASN A 60 3.63 -3.84 -5.02
C ASN A 60 4.46 -2.99 -5.97
N VAL A 61 5.61 -2.51 -5.52
CA VAL A 61 6.55 -1.73 -6.32
C VAL A 61 7.87 -2.49 -6.45
N TYR A 62 8.38 -2.55 -7.66
CA TYR A 62 9.61 -3.24 -8.02
C TYR A 62 10.64 -2.24 -8.56
N ILE A 63 11.89 -2.37 -8.16
CA ILE A 63 12.96 -1.50 -8.62
C ILE A 63 13.92 -2.31 -9.50
N ASN A 64 14.01 -1.91 -10.77
CA ASN A 64 14.81 -2.59 -11.79
C ASN A 64 14.47 -4.08 -11.92
N ASP A 65 13.19 -4.41 -11.75
CA ASP A 65 12.69 -5.77 -11.81
C ASP A 65 11.29 -5.81 -12.42
N THR A 66 10.83 -7.00 -12.79
CA THR A 66 9.53 -7.27 -13.39
C THR A 66 8.41 -7.00 -12.38
N PRO A 67 7.33 -6.26 -12.75
CA PRO A 67 6.22 -5.95 -11.84
C PRO A 67 5.22 -7.10 -11.66
N THR A 68 5.65 -8.35 -11.83
CA THR A 68 4.82 -9.56 -11.74
C THR A 68 5.57 -10.68 -11.06
N GLY A 69 4.89 -11.81 -10.78
CA GLY A 69 5.53 -13.00 -10.24
C GLY A 69 5.85 -12.90 -8.74
N ALA A 70 4.96 -12.26 -7.96
CA ALA A 70 5.10 -12.23 -6.51
C ALA A 70 5.19 -13.64 -5.91
N VAL A 71 6.12 -13.82 -4.98
CA VAL A 71 6.40 -15.11 -4.32
C VAL A 71 5.98 -15.02 -2.86
N VAL A 72 5.20 -16.01 -2.42
CA VAL A 72 4.76 -16.12 -1.01
C VAL A 72 5.95 -16.05 -0.06
N GLY A 73 5.85 -15.19 0.95
CA GLY A 73 6.90 -14.98 1.95
C GLY A 73 8.05 -14.07 1.51
N GLN A 74 8.12 -13.69 0.21
CA GLN A 74 9.13 -12.74 -0.29
C GLN A 74 8.51 -11.40 -0.64
N GLN A 75 7.50 -11.39 -1.55
CA GLN A 75 6.72 -10.19 -1.85
C GLN A 75 5.23 -10.51 -1.64
N PRO A 76 4.68 -10.31 -0.44
CA PRO A 76 3.25 -10.45 -0.23
C PRO A 76 2.48 -9.55 -1.19
N PHE A 77 1.48 -10.14 -1.88
CA PHE A 77 0.83 -9.51 -3.02
C PHE A 77 -0.50 -8.85 -2.65
N GLY A 78 -0.69 -7.63 -3.11
CA GLY A 78 -1.95 -6.92 -2.93
C GLY A 78 -1.88 -5.51 -3.48
N GLY A 79 -3.03 -4.99 -3.91
CA GLY A 79 -3.19 -3.64 -4.42
C GLY A 79 -4.15 -2.81 -3.58
N GLY A 80 -3.98 -1.50 -3.65
CA GLY A 80 -4.89 -0.52 -3.08
C GLY A 80 -5.90 0.02 -4.08
N ARG A 81 -6.62 1.06 -3.72
CA ARG A 81 -7.68 1.68 -4.53
C ARG A 81 -8.67 0.60 -5.01
N LEU A 82 -9.08 0.62 -6.28
CA LEU A 82 -9.97 -0.40 -6.84
C LEU A 82 -9.30 -1.76 -7.09
N SER A 83 -7.99 -1.88 -6.90
CA SER A 83 -7.29 -3.17 -7.03
C SER A 83 -7.43 -4.08 -5.80
N GLY A 84 -8.01 -3.61 -4.69
CA GLY A 84 -8.30 -4.43 -3.53
C GLY A 84 -8.03 -3.75 -2.19
N THR A 85 -8.01 -4.54 -1.14
CA THR A 85 -7.85 -4.08 0.25
C THR A 85 -6.39 -3.97 0.70
N ASN A 86 -5.45 -4.34 -0.16
CA ASN A 86 -4.02 -4.36 0.09
C ASN A 86 -3.59 -5.24 1.30
N ASP A 87 -4.33 -6.29 1.59
CA ASP A 87 -4.08 -7.19 2.73
C ASP A 87 -2.85 -8.08 2.57
N LYS A 88 -2.11 -7.96 1.46
CA LYS A 88 -0.84 -8.67 1.24
C LYS A 88 -0.95 -10.19 1.32
N ALA A 89 -1.64 -10.79 0.35
CA ALA A 89 -1.73 -12.24 0.20
C ALA A 89 -0.32 -12.87 0.21
N GLY A 90 -0.15 -13.94 0.98
CA GLY A 90 1.15 -14.56 1.24
C GLY A 90 1.96 -13.92 2.37
N GLY A 91 1.39 -12.93 3.07
CA GLY A 91 1.93 -12.32 4.28
C GLY A 91 1.01 -12.50 5.49
N TYR A 92 1.52 -12.23 6.67
CA TYR A 92 0.76 -12.35 7.92
C TYR A 92 -0.39 -11.35 8.03
N PHE A 93 -0.33 -10.20 7.37
CA PHE A 93 -1.42 -9.22 7.34
C PHE A 93 -2.70 -9.79 6.75
N ASN A 94 -2.59 -10.66 5.74
CA ASN A 94 -3.76 -11.33 5.18
C ASN A 94 -4.46 -12.21 6.22
N LEU A 95 -3.70 -12.88 7.09
CA LEU A 95 -4.25 -13.74 8.13
C LEU A 95 -5.06 -12.95 9.17
N LEU A 96 -4.65 -11.73 9.50
CA LEU A 96 -5.36 -10.86 10.45
C LEU A 96 -6.78 -10.56 9.99
N ARG A 97 -7.03 -10.50 8.69
CA ARG A 97 -8.36 -10.28 8.11
C ARG A 97 -9.36 -11.40 8.49
N TRP A 98 -8.87 -12.59 8.75
CA TRP A 98 -9.68 -13.77 9.08
C TRP A 98 -9.82 -14.00 10.58
N THR A 99 -9.30 -13.10 11.40
CA THR A 99 -9.36 -13.19 12.86
C THR A 99 -10.30 -12.14 13.43
N SER A 100 -10.92 -12.48 14.57
CA SER A 100 -11.72 -11.55 15.37
C SER A 100 -11.13 -11.51 16.78
N PRO A 101 -10.19 -10.58 17.04
CA PRO A 101 -9.54 -10.52 18.36
C PRO A 101 -10.53 -10.11 19.43
N GLN A 102 -10.48 -10.78 20.59
CA GLN A 102 -11.23 -10.45 21.78
C GLN A 102 -10.27 -10.01 22.88
N ALA A 103 -10.53 -8.85 23.46
CA ALA A 103 -9.83 -8.40 24.67
C ALA A 103 -10.65 -8.78 25.91
N VAL A 104 -10.00 -9.39 26.89
CA VAL A 104 -10.61 -9.73 28.18
C VAL A 104 -9.85 -8.99 29.28
N LYS A 105 -10.59 -8.25 30.12
CA LYS A 105 -10.08 -7.62 31.32
C LYS A 105 -10.81 -8.24 32.53
N GLU A 106 -10.07 -8.82 33.46
CA GLU A 106 -10.59 -9.38 34.69
C GLU A 106 -10.02 -8.61 35.89
N ASN A 107 -10.88 -8.23 36.83
CA ASN A 107 -10.47 -7.72 38.14
C ASN A 107 -10.83 -8.75 39.20
N PHE A 108 -9.83 -9.25 39.92
CA PHE A 108 -10.05 -10.17 41.02
C PHE A 108 -10.73 -9.52 42.25
N LEU A 109 -10.56 -8.19 42.37
CA LEU A 109 -11.28 -7.38 43.35
C LEU A 109 -12.18 -6.40 42.57
N PRO A 110 -13.49 -6.63 42.49
CA PRO A 110 -14.39 -5.73 41.80
C PRO A 110 -14.30 -4.31 42.37
N PRO A 111 -14.29 -3.26 41.56
CA PRO A 111 -14.28 -1.89 42.06
C PRO A 111 -15.59 -1.58 42.80
N THR A 112 -15.49 -0.87 43.91
CA THR A 112 -16.62 -0.41 44.74
C THR A 112 -17.04 1.01 44.37
N ASP A 113 -16.17 1.77 43.69
CA ASP A 113 -16.41 3.13 43.23
C ASP A 113 -16.56 3.18 41.72
N ILE A 114 -17.41 4.08 41.25
CA ILE A 114 -17.66 4.30 39.80
C ILE A 114 -16.46 5.01 39.16
N ALA A 115 -15.81 5.92 39.92
CA ALA A 115 -14.65 6.68 39.43
C ALA A 115 -13.37 5.85 39.52
N TYR A 116 -12.52 5.98 38.50
CA TYR A 116 -11.16 5.45 38.60
C TYR A 116 -10.31 6.29 39.56
N PRO A 117 -9.28 5.73 40.19
CA PRO A 117 -8.43 6.45 41.16
C PRO A 117 -7.84 7.77 40.64
N HIS A 118 -7.54 7.84 39.33
CA HIS A 118 -7.01 9.07 38.69
C HIS A 118 -8.08 10.15 38.43
N MET A 119 -9.35 9.84 38.68
CA MET A 119 -10.49 10.79 38.57
C MET A 119 -10.94 11.33 39.95
N ALA A 120 -10.30 10.88 41.04
CA ALA A 120 -10.57 11.43 42.37
C ALA A 120 -10.03 12.86 42.44
N GLU A 121 -10.83 13.79 42.99
CA GLU A 121 -10.38 15.15 43.34
C GLU A 121 -9.35 15.03 44.47
N GLU A 122 -8.21 15.79 44.38
CA GLU A 122 -7.21 15.85 45.43
C GLU A 122 -7.73 16.54 46.71
#